data_493fa0e9bfa8954c626d07f30689bc48
#
_entry.id   493fa0e9bfa8954c626d07f30689bc48
#
_cell.length_a   1.000
_cell.length_b   1.000
_cell.length_c   1.000
_cell.angle_alpha   90.00
_cell.angle_beta   90.00
_cell.angle_gamma   90.00
#
_symmetry.space_group_name_H-M   'P 1'
#
loop_
_entity.id
_entity.type
_entity.pdbx_description
1 polymer ?
#
loop_
_entity_poly.entity_id
_entity_poly.type
_entity_poly.pdbx_seq_one_letter_code
_entity_poly.pdbx_strand_id
1 'polypeptide(L)'
;MSETANIGDSHIFDGASESELNSNQQERLEQIRSAVEISREAVKAVSITAIDLLKEIPAFMAGLDFETELVNPFAHIEAPIWEEETVPQEMMEAAYAYCELLTRKEAGNFYHSFKYLPDEQRKAMCAYYAFCRRADDIADGDYVDVFPGSEGAQDPEAKEYRESLELLTGDKSVLDAPTYRDKLAQLFFFRKKLSTAYNCHASTDPIFMALKDTVSRFNVPREHLDDLISGMEDDLYTNRYRTFDDLYKYCYRVASTVGLVCIEIYDYDDPMAVKYAESWGIFMQMTNILRDVAEDAGRNRVYLPLEDLERHGIKPSELSGDLANDKRWHAFSAEFIEKIETYHKRALKLLPLLNRKARYSPAAMMAFYGSILKKIKKRDGNIFHGQIKLSKVEKVTLAAAIYAKQRFFRL
;
A
#
# COMPACT_ATOMS: atom_id res chain seq x y z
N MET A 1 15.99 -45.65 23.37
CA MET A 1 14.78 -45.63 24.17
C MET A 1 14.10 -44.31 23.91
N SER A 2 13.02 -44.38 23.17
CA SER A 2 12.25 -43.25 22.65
C SER A 2 11.21 -42.86 23.69
N GLU A 3 11.27 -41.67 24.23
CA GLU A 3 10.12 -41.04 24.87
C GLU A 3 9.51 -40.04 23.88
N THR A 4 8.46 -40.47 23.22
CA THR A 4 7.54 -39.60 22.51
C THR A 4 6.72 -38.84 23.57
N ALA A 5 7.03 -37.56 23.73
CA ALA A 5 6.21 -36.67 24.53
C ALA A 5 4.85 -36.48 23.84
N ASN A 6 3.86 -37.09 24.44
CA ASN A 6 2.46 -36.94 24.11
C ASN A 6 2.01 -35.55 24.62
N ILE A 7 2.01 -34.55 23.74
CA ILE A 7 1.43 -33.26 24.07
C ILE A 7 -0.07 -33.39 23.94
N GLY A 8 -0.71 -33.60 25.11
CA GLY A 8 -2.15 -33.70 25.23
C GLY A 8 -2.87 -32.46 24.74
N ASP A 9 -3.87 -32.69 23.92
CA ASP A 9 -4.94 -31.74 23.63
C ASP A 9 -5.68 -31.46 24.96
N SER A 10 -5.44 -30.31 25.51
CA SER A 10 -6.36 -29.62 26.42
C SER A 10 -5.62 -28.56 27.21
N HIS A 11 -6.03 -27.33 27.09
CA HIS A 11 -5.94 -26.23 28.06
C HIS A 11 -5.83 -24.84 27.40
N ILE A 12 -6.39 -24.66 26.19
CA ILE A 12 -6.53 -23.29 25.63
C ILE A 12 -7.99 -22.79 25.74
N PHE A 13 -8.97 -23.67 26.01
CA PHE A 13 -10.37 -23.28 26.17
C PHE A 13 -11.03 -24.10 27.30
N ASP A 14 -10.70 -23.82 28.55
CA ASP A 14 -11.52 -24.24 29.68
C ASP A 14 -12.64 -23.21 29.89
N GLY A 15 -13.85 -23.49 29.42
CA GLY A 15 -15.02 -22.74 29.87
C GLY A 15 -16.30 -22.72 29.03
N ALA A 16 -16.27 -23.12 27.77
CA ALA A 16 -17.52 -23.23 27.00
C ALA A 16 -17.52 -24.47 26.10
N SER A 17 -18.62 -25.24 26.11
CA SER A 17 -18.80 -26.36 25.19
C SER A 17 -19.01 -25.81 23.76
N GLU A 18 -18.53 -26.51 22.72
CA GLU A 18 -18.70 -26.13 21.32
C GLU A 18 -20.19 -25.90 20.92
N SER A 19 -21.11 -26.42 21.66
CA SER A 19 -22.56 -26.28 21.49
C SER A 19 -23.13 -24.93 21.99
N GLU A 20 -22.35 -24.12 22.72
CA GLU A 20 -22.77 -22.84 23.27
C GLU A 20 -22.29 -21.64 22.42
N LEU A 21 -21.48 -21.90 21.38
CA LEU A 21 -20.96 -20.86 20.49
C LEU A 21 -22.01 -20.52 19.42
N ASN A 22 -22.16 -19.20 19.16
CA ASN A 22 -22.98 -18.76 18.03
C ASN A 22 -22.27 -19.04 16.69
N SER A 23 -23.02 -19.02 15.57
CA SER A 23 -22.53 -19.38 14.23
C SER A 23 -21.27 -18.60 13.83
N ASN A 24 -21.13 -17.35 14.24
CA ASN A 24 -19.97 -16.51 13.95
C ASN A 24 -18.71 -16.91 14.76
N GLN A 25 -18.93 -17.43 15.96
CA GLN A 25 -17.87 -17.95 16.82
C GLN A 25 -17.41 -19.35 16.38
N GLN A 26 -18.34 -20.18 15.89
CA GLN A 26 -18.02 -21.48 15.28
C GLN A 26 -17.21 -21.34 13.99
N GLU A 27 -17.62 -20.42 13.11
CA GLU A 27 -16.87 -20.12 11.89
C GLU A 27 -15.46 -19.59 12.19
N ARG A 28 -15.29 -18.77 13.24
CA ARG A 28 -13.98 -18.32 13.72
C ARG A 28 -13.12 -19.47 14.26
N LEU A 29 -13.71 -20.41 14.97
CA LEU A 29 -13.01 -21.59 15.51
C LEU A 29 -12.54 -22.52 14.38
N GLU A 30 -13.36 -22.74 13.36
CA GLU A 30 -12.96 -23.50 12.16
C GLU A 30 -11.85 -22.81 11.38
N GLN A 31 -11.92 -21.48 11.23
CA GLN A 31 -10.86 -20.71 10.59
C GLN A 31 -9.53 -20.80 11.37
N ILE A 32 -9.58 -20.78 12.70
CA ILE A 32 -8.39 -20.94 13.56
C ILE A 32 -7.86 -22.37 13.45
N ARG A 33 -8.70 -23.40 13.49
CA ARG A 33 -8.31 -24.80 13.31
C ARG A 33 -7.65 -25.02 11.94
N SER A 34 -8.24 -24.52 10.88
CA SER A 34 -7.68 -24.60 9.53
C SER A 34 -6.32 -23.89 9.43
N ALA A 35 -6.16 -22.73 10.06
CA ALA A 35 -4.89 -22.03 10.09
C ALA A 35 -3.80 -22.77 10.86
N VAL A 36 -4.16 -23.38 11.98
CA VAL A 36 -3.25 -24.21 12.79
C VAL A 36 -2.84 -25.47 12.02
N GLU A 37 -3.75 -26.07 11.26
CA GLU A 37 -3.46 -27.28 10.47
C GLU A 37 -2.56 -26.98 9.27
N ILE A 38 -2.80 -25.88 8.55
CA ILE A 38 -1.91 -25.37 7.47
C ILE A 38 -0.53 -24.98 8.03
N SER A 39 -0.50 -24.39 9.22
CA SER A 39 0.76 -24.07 9.90
C SER A 39 1.49 -25.34 10.36
N ARG A 40 0.79 -26.38 10.80
CA ARG A 40 1.36 -27.69 11.15
C ARG A 40 1.94 -28.42 9.93
N GLU A 41 1.31 -28.32 8.75
CA GLU A 41 1.84 -28.90 7.52
C GLU A 41 3.08 -28.15 7.01
N ALA A 42 3.06 -26.83 7.06
CA ALA A 42 4.23 -26.00 6.73
C ALA A 42 5.41 -26.26 7.67
N VAL A 43 5.13 -26.55 8.94
CA VAL A 43 6.11 -26.87 9.98
C VAL A 43 6.62 -28.31 9.89
N LYS A 44 5.80 -29.27 9.44
CA LYS A 44 6.28 -30.65 9.16
C LYS A 44 7.29 -30.71 8.03
N ALA A 45 7.24 -29.75 7.09
CA ALA A 45 8.24 -29.61 6.03
C ALA A 45 9.56 -28.97 6.51
N VAL A 46 9.59 -28.39 7.71
CA VAL A 46 10.75 -27.70 8.30
C VAL A 46 10.99 -28.27 9.70
N SER A 47 11.98 -29.10 9.82
CA SER A 47 12.37 -29.83 11.04
C SER A 47 12.90 -28.97 12.19
N ILE A 48 12.32 -27.76 12.48
CA ILE A 48 12.81 -26.88 13.53
C ILE A 48 11.64 -26.08 14.17
N THR A 49 11.51 -26.30 15.47
CA THR A 49 10.83 -25.47 16.49
C THR A 49 9.60 -24.66 16.04
N ALA A 50 8.57 -25.40 15.65
CA ALA A 50 7.20 -24.91 15.52
C ALA A 50 6.73 -24.07 16.74
N ILE A 51 7.28 -24.37 17.90
CA ILE A 51 6.96 -23.73 19.19
C ILE A 51 7.34 -22.25 19.19
N ASP A 52 8.45 -21.85 18.58
CA ASP A 52 8.87 -20.44 18.58
C ASP A 52 8.05 -19.61 17.57
N LEU A 53 7.65 -20.21 16.44
CA LEU A 53 6.77 -19.55 15.47
C LEU A 53 5.35 -19.35 16.06
N LEU A 54 4.84 -20.33 16.80
CA LEU A 54 3.53 -20.27 17.44
C LEU A 54 3.50 -19.27 18.62
N LYS A 55 4.63 -18.99 19.26
CA LYS A 55 4.74 -17.97 20.32
C LYS A 55 4.66 -16.54 19.78
N GLU A 56 5.07 -16.30 18.54
CA GLU A 56 5.03 -14.97 17.91
C GLU A 56 3.64 -14.63 17.33
N ILE A 57 2.80 -15.62 17.02
CA ILE A 57 1.45 -15.40 16.49
C ILE A 57 0.57 -14.58 17.46
N PRO A 58 0.55 -14.83 18.78
CA PRO A 58 -0.18 -13.99 19.73
C PRO A 58 0.31 -12.56 19.81
N ALA A 59 1.63 -12.31 19.73
CA ALA A 59 2.21 -10.98 19.68
C ALA A 59 1.88 -10.24 18.37
N PHE A 60 1.81 -10.98 17.27
CA PHE A 60 1.33 -10.49 15.98
C PHE A 60 -0.16 -10.09 16.04
N MET A 61 -1.00 -10.87 16.73
CA MET A 61 -2.42 -10.58 16.90
C MET A 61 -2.71 -9.49 17.94
N ALA A 62 -1.90 -9.37 19.00
CA ALA A 62 -2.04 -8.37 20.05
C ALA A 62 -1.68 -6.95 19.59
N GLY A 63 -0.94 -6.80 18.47
CA GLY A 63 -0.62 -5.50 17.87
C GLY A 63 -1.78 -4.88 17.07
N LEU A 64 -3.01 -5.40 17.18
CA LEU A 64 -4.19 -4.95 16.44
C LEU A 64 -5.11 -4.03 17.24
N ASP A 65 -4.59 -3.36 18.25
CA ASP A 65 -5.37 -2.38 19.02
C ASP A 65 -5.42 -1.06 18.26
N PHE A 66 -6.62 -0.69 17.78
CA PHE A 66 -6.86 0.45 16.87
C PHE A 66 -7.53 1.63 17.57
N GLU A 67 -7.64 1.63 18.89
CA GLU A 67 -8.39 2.65 19.63
C GLU A 67 -7.58 3.92 19.95
N THR A 68 -6.31 3.99 19.55
CA THR A 68 -5.50 5.18 19.83
C THR A 68 -5.87 6.31 18.87
N GLU A 69 -6.27 7.44 19.40
CA GLU A 69 -6.55 8.64 18.61
C GLU A 69 -5.28 9.19 17.98
N LEU A 70 -5.33 9.50 16.68
CA LEU A 70 -4.21 10.07 15.93
C LEU A 70 -4.17 11.58 16.17
N VAL A 71 -3.36 12.03 17.11
CA VAL A 71 -3.19 13.45 17.42
C VAL A 71 -1.82 13.92 16.92
N ASN A 72 -1.79 15.06 16.21
CA ASN A 72 -0.54 15.68 15.83
C ASN A 72 0.22 16.15 17.08
N PRO A 73 1.40 15.59 17.40
CA PRO A 73 2.14 15.91 18.63
C PRO A 73 2.64 17.37 18.66
N PHE A 74 2.64 18.07 17.53
CA PHE A 74 3.16 19.44 17.38
C PHE A 74 2.07 20.48 17.13
N ALA A 75 0.78 20.11 17.22
CA ALA A 75 -0.34 21.02 16.97
C ALA A 75 -0.35 22.27 17.89
N HIS A 76 0.34 22.21 19.03
CA HIS A 76 0.47 23.32 20.00
C HIS A 76 1.70 24.20 19.77
N ILE A 77 2.56 23.85 18.82
CA ILE A 77 3.80 24.60 18.53
C ILE A 77 3.48 25.62 17.45
N GLU A 78 3.39 26.90 17.82
CA GLU A 78 3.36 27.99 16.87
C GLU A 78 4.68 27.98 16.06
N ALA A 79 4.59 28.18 14.75
CA ALA A 79 5.64 28.01 13.74
C ALA A 79 7.08 28.09 14.30
N PRO A 80 7.87 27.03 14.20
CA PRO A 80 9.16 27.00 14.87
C PRO A 80 10.10 28.02 14.27
N ILE A 81 10.70 28.83 15.12
CA ILE A 81 11.88 29.60 14.79
C ILE A 81 13.08 28.64 14.97
N TRP A 82 13.22 27.69 14.01
CA TRP A 82 14.42 26.87 13.97
C TRP A 82 15.48 27.63 13.17
N GLU A 83 16.31 28.41 13.85
CA GLU A 83 17.55 28.94 13.27
C GLU A 83 18.66 27.88 13.22
N GLU A 84 18.45 26.71 13.86
CA GLU A 84 19.42 25.62 13.94
C GLU A 84 19.05 24.46 12.99
N GLU A 85 20.06 23.90 12.34
CA GLU A 85 19.96 22.81 11.36
C GLU A 85 19.48 21.47 11.91
N THR A 86 19.37 21.33 13.24
CA THR A 86 19.10 20.05 13.89
C THR A 86 17.79 20.05 14.67
N VAL A 87 16.87 19.17 14.25
CA VAL A 87 15.64 18.87 14.99
C VAL A 87 16.00 18.14 16.30
N PRO A 88 15.50 18.55 17.48
CA PRO A 88 15.71 17.82 18.72
C PRO A 88 15.30 16.35 18.59
N GLN A 89 16.10 15.45 19.16
CA GLN A 89 15.87 14.00 19.03
C GLN A 89 14.48 13.58 19.51
N GLU A 90 13.99 14.15 20.61
CA GLU A 90 12.66 13.85 21.15
C GLU A 90 11.54 14.20 20.16
N MET A 91 11.68 15.31 19.44
CA MET A 91 10.72 15.71 18.41
C MET A 91 10.79 14.76 17.18
N MET A 92 11.98 14.35 16.78
CA MET A 92 12.16 13.39 15.70
C MET A 92 11.54 12.04 16.07
N GLU A 93 11.73 11.57 17.30
CA GLU A 93 11.11 10.33 17.79
C GLU A 93 9.58 10.45 17.83
N ALA A 94 9.03 11.59 18.27
CA ALA A 94 7.59 11.85 18.25
C ALA A 94 7.02 11.90 16.82
N ALA A 95 7.75 12.47 15.86
CA ALA A 95 7.37 12.49 14.45
C ALA A 95 7.30 11.07 13.85
N TYR A 96 8.31 10.25 14.13
CA TYR A 96 8.29 8.84 13.70
C TYR A 96 7.18 8.04 14.37
N ALA A 97 6.93 8.26 15.66
CA ALA A 97 5.84 7.60 16.40
C ALA A 97 4.48 7.95 15.79
N TYR A 98 4.26 9.21 15.41
CA TYR A 98 3.07 9.65 14.70
C TYR A 98 2.90 8.91 13.35
N CYS A 99 3.96 8.85 12.53
CA CYS A 99 3.93 8.15 11.25
C CYS A 99 3.67 6.65 11.42
N GLU A 100 4.25 6.02 12.43
CA GLU A 100 4.01 4.61 12.73
C GLU A 100 2.56 4.37 13.17
N LEU A 101 1.99 5.24 14.02
CA LEU A 101 0.60 5.15 14.46
C LEU A 101 -0.36 5.32 13.27
N LEU A 102 -0.13 6.32 12.40
CA LEU A 102 -0.89 6.51 11.18
C LEU A 102 -0.82 5.26 10.28
N THR A 103 0.37 4.72 10.05
CA THR A 103 0.57 3.52 9.25
C THR A 103 -0.17 2.32 9.83
N ARG A 104 -0.13 2.15 11.15
CA ARG A 104 -0.84 1.08 11.85
C ARG A 104 -2.36 1.19 11.67
N LYS A 105 -2.90 2.41 11.77
CA LYS A 105 -4.33 2.68 11.66
C LYS A 105 -4.84 2.46 10.23
N GLU A 106 -4.15 3.01 9.23
CA GLU A 106 -4.65 3.07 7.85
C GLU A 106 -4.15 1.90 6.97
N ALA A 107 -3.00 1.32 7.27
CA ALA A 107 -2.28 0.41 6.37
C ALA A 107 -2.16 -1.02 6.88
N GLY A 108 -3.20 -1.62 7.38
CA GLY A 108 -3.10 -2.94 8.02
C GLY A 108 -2.24 -4.00 7.32
N ASN A 109 -2.23 -4.06 5.97
CA ASN A 109 -1.38 -5.00 5.23
C ASN A 109 0.09 -4.57 5.20
N PHE A 110 0.35 -3.28 4.96
CA PHE A 110 1.69 -2.72 4.85
C PHE A 110 2.38 -2.72 6.21
N TYR A 111 1.68 -2.26 7.27
CA TYR A 111 2.25 -2.25 8.61
C TYR A 111 2.71 -3.64 9.09
N HIS A 112 1.91 -4.68 8.82
CA HIS A 112 2.29 -6.05 9.13
C HIS A 112 3.56 -6.51 8.39
N SER A 113 3.79 -6.01 7.18
CA SER A 113 5.02 -6.32 6.45
C SER A 113 6.22 -5.55 7.01
N PHE A 114 6.01 -4.33 7.51
CA PHE A 114 7.10 -3.46 8.04
C PHE A 114 7.59 -3.89 9.43
N LYS A 115 6.74 -4.53 10.22
CA LYS A 115 7.04 -4.92 11.62
C LYS A 115 8.35 -5.69 11.78
N TYR A 116 8.77 -6.45 10.77
CA TYR A 116 9.97 -7.28 10.81
C TYR A 116 11.19 -6.63 10.16
N LEU A 117 11.09 -5.39 9.71
CA LEU A 117 12.23 -4.62 9.25
C LEU A 117 13.12 -4.19 10.43
N PRO A 118 14.41 -3.96 10.20
CA PRO A 118 15.25 -3.21 11.13
C PRO A 118 14.60 -1.88 11.52
N ASP A 119 14.82 -1.42 12.74
CA ASP A 119 14.10 -0.30 13.33
C ASP A 119 14.15 0.98 12.47
N GLU A 120 15.33 1.33 11.95
CA GLU A 120 15.52 2.50 11.08
C GLU A 120 14.74 2.38 9.78
N GLN A 121 14.81 1.21 9.12
CA GLN A 121 14.06 0.97 7.89
C GLN A 121 12.55 0.93 8.14
N ARG A 122 12.10 0.38 9.28
CA ARG A 122 10.69 0.36 9.66
C ARG A 122 10.16 1.78 9.88
N LYS A 123 10.90 2.61 10.63
CA LYS A 123 10.56 4.03 10.84
C LYS A 123 10.48 4.78 9.51
N ALA A 124 11.48 4.61 8.65
CA ALA A 124 11.52 5.22 7.32
C ALA A 124 10.33 4.80 6.43
N MET A 125 10.00 3.50 6.41
CA MET A 125 8.84 3.00 5.68
C MET A 125 7.52 3.56 6.21
N CYS A 126 7.38 3.74 7.52
CA CYS A 126 6.20 4.37 8.11
C CYS A 126 6.11 5.86 7.77
N ALA A 127 7.23 6.59 7.79
CA ALA A 127 7.27 8.00 7.39
C ALA A 127 6.89 8.16 5.91
N TYR A 128 7.45 7.32 5.04
CA TYR A 128 7.13 7.34 3.62
C TYR A 128 5.66 6.93 3.34
N TYR A 129 5.16 5.90 4.02
CA TYR A 129 3.75 5.53 3.91
C TYR A 129 2.83 6.67 4.35
N ALA A 130 3.15 7.35 5.46
CA ALA A 130 2.37 8.49 5.94
C ALA A 130 2.32 9.63 4.92
N PHE A 131 3.43 9.89 4.22
CA PHE A 131 3.47 10.83 3.10
C PHE A 131 2.55 10.40 1.95
N CYS A 132 2.66 9.15 1.49
CA CYS A 132 1.80 8.63 0.41
C CYS A 132 0.32 8.70 0.80
N ARG A 133 -0.03 8.28 2.02
CA ARG A 133 -1.41 8.30 2.51
C ARG A 133 -1.97 9.72 2.60
N ARG A 134 -1.17 10.68 3.04
CA ARG A 134 -1.59 12.08 3.09
C ARG A 134 -1.86 12.65 1.68
N ALA A 135 -1.02 12.33 0.69
CA ALA A 135 -1.25 12.73 -0.70
C ALA A 135 -2.56 12.14 -1.26
N ASP A 136 -2.81 10.88 -0.97
CA ASP A 136 -4.02 10.15 -1.34
C ASP A 136 -5.28 10.75 -0.69
N ASP A 137 -5.24 10.99 0.64
CA ASP A 137 -6.34 11.61 1.40
C ASP A 137 -6.68 13.02 0.87
N ILE A 138 -5.69 13.80 0.43
CA ILE A 138 -5.92 15.11 -0.20
C ILE A 138 -6.64 14.92 -1.54
N ALA A 139 -6.20 14.00 -2.38
CA ALA A 139 -6.79 13.74 -3.69
C ALA A 139 -8.23 13.19 -3.57
N ASP A 140 -8.50 12.35 -2.58
CA ASP A 140 -9.84 11.84 -2.30
C ASP A 140 -10.74 12.88 -1.61
N GLY A 141 -10.15 13.89 -0.94
CA GLY A 141 -10.87 14.94 -0.20
C GLY A 141 -11.18 14.56 1.25
N ASP A 142 -10.52 13.51 1.74
CA ASP A 142 -10.65 13.01 3.11
C ASP A 142 -9.77 13.79 4.10
N TYR A 143 -8.86 14.63 3.59
CA TYR A 143 -7.99 15.49 4.37
C TYR A 143 -7.92 16.89 3.79
N VAL A 144 -8.08 17.88 4.67
CA VAL A 144 -7.92 19.30 4.37
C VAL A 144 -6.80 19.85 5.24
N ASP A 145 -5.72 20.32 4.61
CA ASP A 145 -4.62 20.97 5.31
C ASP A 145 -4.98 22.43 5.61
N VAL A 146 -4.64 22.88 6.82
CA VAL A 146 -4.78 24.28 7.21
C VAL A 146 -3.44 24.97 6.97
N PHE A 147 -3.36 25.84 5.98
CA PHE A 147 -2.19 26.68 5.72
C PHE A 147 -2.61 28.16 5.70
N PRO A 148 -1.68 29.09 6.01
CA PRO A 148 -1.96 30.52 5.90
C PRO A 148 -2.43 30.87 4.48
N GLY A 149 -3.66 31.38 4.35
CA GLY A 149 -4.30 31.61 3.07
C GLY A 149 -4.99 30.39 2.50
N SER A 150 -5.54 29.48 3.34
CA SER A 150 -6.30 28.28 2.95
C SER A 150 -7.58 28.56 2.15
N GLU A 151 -7.90 29.81 1.92
CA GLU A 151 -8.68 30.24 0.75
C GLU A 151 -7.85 30.01 -0.54
N GLY A 152 -6.95 29.03 -0.50
CA GLY A 152 -5.85 28.68 -1.40
C GLY A 152 -6.15 28.63 -2.88
N ALA A 153 -7.42 28.65 -3.26
CA ALA A 153 -7.86 28.88 -4.64
C ALA A 153 -7.48 30.27 -5.18
N GLN A 154 -7.12 31.22 -4.33
CA GLN A 154 -6.75 32.60 -4.71
C GLN A 154 -5.26 32.90 -4.59
N ASP A 155 -4.45 31.96 -4.08
CA ASP A 155 -2.99 32.12 -4.07
C ASP A 155 -2.45 32.27 -5.51
N PRO A 156 -1.69 33.35 -5.81
CA PRO A 156 -1.17 33.58 -7.17
C PRO A 156 -0.34 32.42 -7.72
N GLU A 157 0.47 31.77 -6.89
CA GLU A 157 1.31 30.63 -7.31
C GLU A 157 0.47 29.37 -7.56
N ALA A 158 -0.54 29.11 -6.74
CA ALA A 158 -1.49 28.02 -6.98
C ALA A 158 -2.34 28.28 -8.24
N LYS A 159 -2.61 29.55 -8.56
CA LYS A 159 -3.29 29.96 -9.80
C LYS A 159 -2.41 29.70 -11.01
N GLU A 160 -1.14 30.11 -10.98
CA GLU A 160 -0.17 29.88 -12.06
C GLU A 160 0.05 28.38 -12.31
N TYR A 161 0.17 27.59 -11.23
CA TYR A 161 0.27 26.14 -11.33
C TYR A 161 -0.96 25.50 -11.98
N ARG A 162 -2.16 25.93 -11.60
CA ARG A 162 -3.40 25.46 -12.20
C ARG A 162 -3.51 25.84 -13.67
N GLU A 163 -3.14 27.08 -14.05
CA GLU A 163 -3.11 27.52 -15.45
C GLU A 163 -2.14 26.67 -16.29
N SER A 164 -1.02 26.25 -15.71
CA SER A 164 -0.09 25.34 -16.38
C SER A 164 -0.67 23.93 -16.57
N LEU A 165 -1.46 23.43 -15.61
CA LEU A 165 -2.19 22.17 -15.75
C LEU A 165 -3.32 22.24 -16.80
N GLU A 166 -4.04 23.37 -16.88
CA GLU A 166 -5.03 23.62 -17.94
C GLU A 166 -4.43 23.50 -19.35
N LEU A 167 -3.20 23.99 -19.53
CA LEU A 167 -2.49 23.87 -20.80
C LEU A 167 -2.12 22.43 -21.15
N LEU A 168 -1.90 21.59 -20.12
CA LEU A 168 -1.54 20.18 -20.30
C LEU A 168 -2.77 19.29 -20.55
N THR A 169 -3.90 19.61 -19.93
CA THR A 169 -5.10 18.74 -19.96
C THR A 169 -6.10 19.12 -21.05
N GLY A 170 -6.13 20.39 -21.48
CA GLY A 170 -7.04 20.89 -22.51
C GLY A 170 -8.53 20.96 -22.10
N ASP A 171 -8.90 20.51 -20.92
CA ASP A 171 -10.29 20.50 -20.42
C ASP A 171 -10.46 21.44 -19.21
N LYS A 172 -10.92 22.66 -19.49
CA LYS A 172 -11.16 23.68 -18.47
C LYS A 172 -12.34 23.37 -17.55
N SER A 173 -13.33 22.61 -18.02
CA SER A 173 -14.59 22.41 -17.29
C SER A 173 -14.41 21.56 -16.04
N VAL A 174 -13.48 20.63 -16.04
CA VAL A 174 -13.16 19.76 -14.89
C VAL A 174 -12.41 20.58 -13.82
N LEU A 175 -11.46 21.44 -14.24
CA LEU A 175 -10.61 22.21 -13.35
C LEU A 175 -11.35 23.40 -12.70
N ASP A 176 -12.44 23.86 -13.29
CA ASP A 176 -13.26 24.96 -12.75
C ASP A 176 -14.26 24.52 -11.67
N ALA A 177 -14.49 23.21 -11.46
CA ALA A 177 -15.30 22.75 -10.35
C ALA A 177 -14.63 23.10 -9.01
N PRO A 178 -15.32 23.78 -8.08
CA PRO A 178 -14.72 24.24 -6.81
C PRO A 178 -13.98 23.13 -6.06
N THR A 179 -14.54 21.93 -6.02
CA THR A 179 -13.98 20.76 -5.33
C THR A 179 -12.63 20.33 -5.90
N TYR A 180 -12.45 20.39 -7.22
CA TYR A 180 -11.18 20.04 -7.85
C TYR A 180 -10.13 21.14 -7.65
N ARG A 181 -10.56 22.40 -7.71
CA ARG A 181 -9.71 23.56 -7.47
C ARG A 181 -9.07 23.53 -6.09
N ASP A 182 -9.86 23.20 -5.06
CA ASP A 182 -9.37 23.12 -3.69
C ASP A 182 -8.38 21.97 -3.51
N LYS A 183 -8.66 20.81 -4.09
CA LYS A 183 -7.76 19.64 -4.05
C LYS A 183 -6.43 19.90 -4.76
N LEU A 184 -6.47 20.52 -5.94
CA LEU A 184 -5.27 20.90 -6.67
C LEU A 184 -4.42 21.92 -5.89
N ALA A 185 -5.05 22.93 -5.28
CA ALA A 185 -4.36 23.88 -4.43
C ALA A 185 -3.68 23.19 -3.25
N GLN A 186 -4.35 22.22 -2.61
CA GLN A 186 -3.78 21.47 -1.50
C GLN A 186 -2.62 20.57 -1.94
N LEU A 187 -2.70 19.89 -3.08
CA LEU A 187 -1.59 19.11 -3.64
C LEU A 187 -0.40 20.01 -4.01
N PHE A 188 -0.66 21.20 -4.52
CA PHE A 188 0.38 22.20 -4.78
C PHE A 188 1.12 22.60 -3.49
N PHE A 189 0.41 22.93 -2.41
CA PHE A 189 1.03 23.24 -1.13
C PHE A 189 1.70 22.03 -0.49
N PHE A 190 1.15 20.84 -0.68
CA PHE A 190 1.79 19.59 -0.24
C PHE A 190 3.13 19.37 -0.95
N ARG A 191 3.20 19.66 -2.26
CA ARG A 191 4.44 19.67 -3.05
C ARG A 191 5.43 20.74 -2.57
N LYS A 192 4.95 21.92 -2.17
CA LYS A 192 5.81 22.94 -1.52
C LYS A 192 6.38 22.44 -0.20
N LYS A 193 5.56 21.81 0.66
CA LYS A 193 6.04 21.17 1.91
C LYS A 193 7.08 20.07 1.61
N LEU A 194 6.92 19.31 0.54
CA LEU A 194 7.95 18.34 0.12
C LEU A 194 9.30 19.02 -0.13
N SER A 195 9.32 20.24 -0.68
CA SER A 195 10.55 20.99 -0.87
C SER A 195 11.29 21.25 0.45
N THR A 196 10.58 21.43 1.55
CA THR A 196 11.22 21.65 2.87
C THR A 196 11.99 20.42 3.35
N ALA A 197 11.52 19.21 3.03
CA ALA A 197 12.20 17.97 3.39
C ALA A 197 13.57 17.82 2.69
N TYR A 198 13.76 18.44 1.51
CA TYR A 198 15.02 18.39 0.77
C TYR A 198 15.91 19.63 0.95
N ASN A 199 15.33 20.78 1.32
CA ASN A 199 16.03 22.07 1.37
C ASN A 199 16.44 22.51 2.80
N CYS A 200 16.54 21.59 3.74
CA CYS A 200 17.00 21.84 5.12
C CYS A 200 16.15 22.79 5.97
N HIS A 201 14.89 23.07 5.58
CA HIS A 201 14.00 23.88 6.40
C HIS A 201 13.26 23.02 7.43
N ALA A 202 13.04 23.56 8.63
CA ALA A 202 12.27 22.89 9.64
C ALA A 202 10.78 22.86 9.31
N SER A 203 10.10 21.80 9.70
CA SER A 203 8.66 21.62 9.57
C SER A 203 8.05 21.25 10.91
N THR A 204 6.86 21.78 11.25
CA THR A 204 6.03 21.34 12.38
C THR A 204 5.08 20.20 11.98
N ASP A 205 5.04 19.83 10.71
CA ASP A 205 4.29 18.66 10.27
C ASP A 205 5.09 17.39 10.57
N PRO A 206 4.61 16.49 11.44
CA PRO A 206 5.36 15.29 11.84
C PRO A 206 5.70 14.39 10.64
N ILE A 207 4.88 14.36 9.60
CA ILE A 207 5.14 13.57 8.39
C ILE A 207 6.38 14.13 7.68
N PHE A 208 6.41 15.44 7.42
CA PHE A 208 7.54 16.06 6.71
C PHE A 208 8.82 16.12 7.55
N MET A 209 8.70 16.17 8.89
CA MET A 209 9.84 16.07 9.79
C MET A 209 10.49 14.67 9.70
N ALA A 210 9.70 13.61 9.83
CA ALA A 210 10.19 12.24 9.70
C ALA A 210 10.66 11.92 8.25
N LEU A 211 9.97 12.48 7.25
CA LEU A 211 10.34 12.32 5.84
C LEU A 211 11.70 12.95 5.54
N LYS A 212 12.00 14.15 6.09
CA LYS A 212 13.30 14.82 5.92
C LYS A 212 14.46 13.93 6.38
N ASP A 213 14.38 13.36 7.58
CA ASP A 213 15.40 12.43 8.07
C ASP A 213 15.48 11.19 7.18
N THR A 214 14.33 10.65 6.77
CA THR A 214 14.25 9.48 5.89
C THR A 214 14.92 9.72 4.55
N VAL A 215 14.58 10.79 3.82
CA VAL A 215 15.13 11.05 2.47
C VAL A 215 16.63 11.34 2.52
N SER A 216 17.10 12.01 3.58
CA SER A 216 18.52 12.27 3.80
C SER A 216 19.29 11.00 4.12
N ARG A 217 18.78 10.17 5.02
CA ARG A 217 19.43 8.94 5.49
C ARG A 217 19.53 7.86 4.43
N PHE A 218 18.51 7.73 3.60
CA PHE A 218 18.38 6.69 2.56
C PHE A 218 18.62 7.22 1.14
N ASN A 219 19.06 8.48 0.98
CA ASN A 219 19.32 9.12 -0.31
C ASN A 219 18.14 8.98 -1.31
N VAL A 220 16.91 9.10 -0.83
CA VAL A 220 15.72 8.94 -1.65
C VAL A 220 15.64 10.06 -2.70
N PRO A 221 15.58 9.74 -4.02
CA PRO A 221 15.45 10.73 -5.07
C PRO A 221 14.11 11.48 -4.96
N ARG A 222 14.17 12.81 -4.97
CA ARG A 222 12.98 13.67 -4.88
C ARG A 222 11.97 13.42 -5.99
N GLU A 223 12.45 13.11 -7.18
CA GLU A 223 11.64 12.89 -8.38
C GLU A 223 10.55 11.82 -8.16
N HIS A 224 10.83 10.77 -7.40
CA HIS A 224 9.83 9.72 -7.12
C HIS A 224 8.66 10.22 -6.26
N LEU A 225 8.93 11.16 -5.34
CA LEU A 225 7.89 11.74 -4.50
C LEU A 225 7.08 12.79 -5.28
N ASP A 226 7.74 13.58 -6.13
CA ASP A 226 7.08 14.53 -7.03
C ASP A 226 6.20 13.79 -8.05
N ASP A 227 6.67 12.68 -8.63
CA ASP A 227 5.90 11.84 -9.55
C ASP A 227 4.67 11.23 -8.88
N LEU A 228 4.79 10.78 -7.60
CA LEU A 228 3.63 10.31 -6.84
C LEU A 228 2.57 11.40 -6.70
N ILE A 229 2.94 12.61 -6.32
CA ILE A 229 2.00 13.74 -6.23
C ILE A 229 1.37 14.01 -7.60
N SER A 230 2.15 13.96 -8.69
CA SER A 230 1.62 14.09 -10.05
C SER A 230 0.62 13.00 -10.40
N GLY A 231 0.81 11.77 -9.89
CA GLY A 231 -0.17 10.70 -10.02
C GLY A 231 -1.47 10.97 -9.29
N MET A 232 -1.41 11.60 -8.11
CA MET A 232 -2.61 12.05 -7.38
C MET A 232 -3.32 13.19 -8.10
N GLU A 233 -2.57 14.10 -8.72
CA GLU A 233 -3.12 15.15 -9.59
C GLU A 233 -3.80 14.54 -10.82
N ASP A 234 -3.20 13.54 -11.46
CA ASP A 234 -3.80 12.82 -12.59
C ASP A 234 -5.19 12.26 -12.24
N ASP A 235 -5.37 11.69 -11.04
CA ASP A 235 -6.66 11.14 -10.59
C ASP A 235 -7.78 12.18 -10.43
N LEU A 236 -7.44 13.48 -10.38
CA LEU A 236 -8.44 14.54 -10.29
C LEU A 236 -9.08 14.87 -11.65
N TYR A 237 -8.37 14.70 -12.75
CA TYR A 237 -8.85 15.09 -14.08
C TYR A 237 -8.81 13.95 -15.12
N THR A 238 -8.06 12.87 -14.89
CA THR A 238 -7.98 11.74 -15.82
C THR A 238 -8.82 10.58 -15.29
N ASN A 239 -9.95 10.33 -15.91
CA ASN A 239 -10.83 9.22 -15.53
C ASN A 239 -10.93 8.12 -16.61
N ARG A 240 -10.17 8.25 -17.70
CA ARG A 240 -10.14 7.32 -18.83
C ARG A 240 -8.73 7.25 -19.41
N TYR A 241 -8.30 6.05 -19.77
CA TYR A 241 -7.00 5.75 -20.36
C TYR A 241 -7.23 5.15 -21.75
N ARG A 242 -6.72 5.79 -22.80
CA ARG A 242 -6.97 5.33 -24.18
C ARG A 242 -6.23 4.04 -24.48
N THR A 243 -4.95 3.99 -24.13
CA THR A 243 -4.02 2.91 -24.44
C THR A 243 -3.46 2.25 -23.19
N PHE A 244 -2.83 1.08 -23.39
CA PHE A 244 -2.06 0.47 -22.29
C PHE A 244 -0.88 1.34 -21.84
N ASP A 245 -0.25 2.07 -22.77
CA ASP A 245 0.87 2.97 -22.42
C ASP A 245 0.40 4.14 -21.52
N ASP A 246 -0.82 4.65 -21.70
CA ASP A 246 -1.40 5.66 -20.83
C ASP A 246 -1.64 5.09 -19.43
N LEU A 247 -2.24 3.90 -19.33
CA LEU A 247 -2.40 3.19 -18.07
C LEU A 247 -1.06 2.90 -17.40
N TYR A 248 -0.04 2.51 -18.19
CA TYR A 248 1.29 2.24 -17.66
C TYR A 248 1.91 3.48 -17.00
N LYS A 249 1.82 4.65 -17.64
CA LYS A 249 2.31 5.93 -17.08
C LYS A 249 1.63 6.25 -15.76
N TYR A 250 0.32 6.07 -15.66
CA TYR A 250 -0.43 6.22 -14.43
C TYR A 250 0.05 5.24 -13.35
N CYS A 251 0.09 3.94 -13.65
CA CYS A 251 0.58 2.91 -12.70
C CYS A 251 2.03 3.19 -12.27
N TYR A 252 2.87 3.72 -13.16
CA TYR A 252 4.23 4.13 -12.81
C TYR A 252 4.21 5.22 -11.74
N ARG A 253 3.45 6.30 -11.96
CA ARG A 253 3.37 7.44 -11.04
C ARG A 253 2.83 7.06 -9.67
N VAL A 254 1.71 6.32 -9.60
CA VAL A 254 1.02 6.01 -8.33
C VAL A 254 1.56 4.79 -7.60
N ALA A 255 2.35 3.92 -8.24
CA ALA A 255 2.78 2.67 -7.63
C ALA A 255 4.25 2.30 -7.89
N SER A 256 4.78 2.51 -9.11
CA SER A 256 6.19 2.19 -9.36
C SER A 256 7.12 3.12 -8.60
N THR A 257 6.82 4.41 -8.54
CA THR A 257 7.57 5.39 -7.74
C THR A 257 7.61 5.00 -6.27
N VAL A 258 6.48 4.44 -5.75
CA VAL A 258 6.44 3.88 -4.38
C VAL A 258 7.41 2.71 -4.25
N GLY A 259 7.43 1.80 -5.21
CA GLY A 259 8.39 0.68 -5.23
C GLY A 259 9.84 1.15 -5.29
N LEU A 260 10.12 2.20 -6.07
CA LEU A 260 11.46 2.78 -6.21
C LEU A 260 11.95 3.39 -4.90
N VAL A 261 11.12 4.16 -4.19
CA VAL A 261 11.48 4.65 -2.85
C VAL A 261 11.67 3.50 -1.85
N CYS A 262 10.81 2.47 -1.91
CA CYS A 262 10.96 1.31 -1.02
C CYS A 262 12.32 0.64 -1.17
N ILE A 263 12.86 0.48 -2.39
CA ILE A 263 14.16 -0.18 -2.57
C ILE A 263 15.32 0.66 -2.06
N GLU A 264 15.27 1.98 -2.12
CA GLU A 264 16.27 2.86 -1.49
C GLU A 264 16.31 2.61 0.03
N ILE A 265 15.13 2.47 0.67
CA ILE A 265 15.04 2.19 2.10
C ILE A 265 15.46 0.75 2.42
N TYR A 266 15.13 -0.23 1.56
CA TYR A 266 15.48 -1.65 1.77
C TYR A 266 16.95 -1.95 1.51
N ASP A 267 17.62 -1.12 0.73
CA ASP A 267 18.99 -1.32 0.26
C ASP A 267 19.14 -2.47 -0.75
N TYR A 268 19.96 -2.29 -1.76
CA TYR A 268 20.18 -3.27 -2.84
C TYR A 268 21.58 -3.12 -3.46
N ASP A 269 22.11 -4.23 -3.98
CA ASP A 269 23.47 -4.28 -4.54
C ASP A 269 23.50 -4.17 -6.08
N ASP A 270 22.39 -4.52 -6.76
CA ASP A 270 22.35 -4.63 -8.23
C ASP A 270 21.41 -3.58 -8.83
N PRO A 271 21.87 -2.71 -9.76
CA PRO A 271 21.03 -1.70 -10.43
C PRO A 271 19.79 -2.27 -11.15
N MET A 272 19.75 -3.57 -11.46
CA MET A 272 18.56 -4.23 -11.99
C MET A 272 17.38 -4.21 -11.00
N ALA A 273 17.64 -3.97 -9.71
CA ALA A 273 16.60 -3.82 -8.70
C ALA A 273 15.60 -2.72 -9.09
N VAL A 274 16.06 -1.59 -9.67
CA VAL A 274 15.21 -0.49 -10.13
C VAL A 274 14.14 -0.97 -11.12
N LYS A 275 14.52 -1.73 -12.16
CA LYS A 275 13.57 -2.27 -13.15
C LYS A 275 12.58 -3.28 -12.57
N TYR A 276 13.02 -4.03 -11.57
CA TYR A 276 12.15 -5.02 -10.93
C TYR A 276 11.23 -4.37 -9.89
N ALA A 277 11.69 -3.30 -9.22
CA ALA A 277 10.84 -2.48 -8.35
C ALA A 277 9.75 -1.74 -9.13
N GLU A 278 10.09 -1.18 -10.30
CA GLU A 278 9.11 -0.62 -11.23
C GLU A 278 8.06 -1.66 -11.62
N SER A 279 8.50 -2.86 -12.04
CA SER A 279 7.59 -3.97 -12.37
C SER A 279 6.74 -4.42 -11.19
N TRP A 280 7.24 -4.28 -9.96
CA TRP A 280 6.51 -4.57 -8.73
C TRP A 280 5.34 -3.60 -8.52
N GLY A 281 5.57 -2.29 -8.68
CA GLY A 281 4.53 -1.27 -8.62
C GLY A 281 3.44 -1.50 -9.67
N ILE A 282 3.83 -1.70 -10.95
CA ILE A 282 2.89 -2.00 -12.05
C ILE A 282 2.03 -3.23 -11.73
N PHE A 283 2.65 -4.33 -11.26
CA PHE A 283 1.95 -5.55 -10.88
C PHE A 283 0.89 -5.29 -9.81
N MET A 284 1.26 -4.56 -8.75
CA MET A 284 0.34 -4.28 -7.64
C MET A 284 -0.83 -3.42 -8.11
N GLN A 285 -0.56 -2.34 -8.84
CA GLN A 285 -1.59 -1.40 -9.28
C GLN A 285 -2.52 -2.02 -10.31
N MET A 286 -2.02 -2.74 -11.31
CA MET A 286 -2.88 -3.46 -12.25
C MET A 286 -3.76 -4.52 -11.56
N THR A 287 -3.26 -5.14 -10.48
CA THR A 287 -4.07 -6.09 -9.68
C THR A 287 -5.19 -5.36 -8.94
N ASN A 288 -4.93 -4.17 -8.38
CA ASN A 288 -5.97 -3.33 -7.77
C ASN A 288 -7.00 -2.92 -8.81
N ILE A 289 -6.57 -2.36 -9.94
CA ILE A 289 -7.44 -1.92 -11.03
C ILE A 289 -8.37 -3.05 -11.49
N LEU A 290 -7.83 -4.26 -11.71
CA LEU A 290 -8.66 -5.39 -12.12
C LEU A 290 -9.63 -5.83 -11.03
N ARG A 291 -9.22 -5.78 -9.75
CA ARG A 291 -10.06 -6.15 -8.61
C ARG A 291 -11.24 -5.20 -8.42
N ASP A 292 -10.99 -3.92 -8.64
CA ASP A 292 -11.89 -2.84 -8.21
C ASP A 292 -12.69 -2.22 -9.38
N VAL A 293 -12.64 -2.83 -10.59
CA VAL A 293 -13.28 -2.32 -11.84
C VAL A 293 -14.72 -1.86 -11.64
N ALA A 294 -15.56 -2.64 -10.96
CA ALA A 294 -16.98 -2.29 -10.78
C ALA A 294 -17.15 -1.11 -9.82
N GLU A 295 -16.34 -1.02 -8.77
CA GLU A 295 -16.34 0.08 -7.80
C GLU A 295 -15.84 1.37 -8.47
N ASP A 296 -14.74 1.31 -9.20
CA ASP A 296 -14.17 2.45 -9.92
C ASP A 296 -15.12 2.97 -11.01
N ALA A 297 -15.73 2.08 -11.78
CA ALA A 297 -16.73 2.44 -12.79
C ALA A 297 -17.96 3.12 -12.15
N GLY A 298 -18.39 2.67 -10.97
CA GLY A 298 -19.44 3.31 -10.19
C GLY A 298 -19.12 4.75 -9.76
N ARG A 299 -17.83 5.06 -9.60
CA ARG A 299 -17.29 6.40 -9.32
C ARG A 299 -16.91 7.17 -10.60
N ASN A 300 -17.36 6.72 -11.77
CA ASN A 300 -17.00 7.27 -13.08
C ASN A 300 -15.50 7.22 -13.40
N ARG A 301 -14.75 6.27 -12.84
CA ARG A 301 -13.33 6.02 -13.16
C ARG A 301 -13.19 4.71 -13.93
N VAL A 302 -12.53 4.71 -15.08
CA VAL A 302 -12.23 3.50 -15.87
C VAL A 302 -10.75 3.50 -16.23
N TYR A 303 -9.98 2.77 -15.45
CA TYR A 303 -8.53 2.63 -15.65
C TYR A 303 -8.17 1.64 -16.78
N LEU A 304 -9.06 0.70 -17.09
CA LEU A 304 -8.81 -0.28 -18.15
C LEU A 304 -8.66 0.40 -19.51
N PRO A 305 -7.66 0.04 -20.34
CA PRO A 305 -7.43 0.66 -21.64
C PRO A 305 -8.67 0.58 -22.54
N LEU A 306 -9.13 1.73 -23.02
CA LEU A 306 -10.34 1.79 -23.84
C LEU A 306 -10.20 0.99 -25.14
N GLU A 307 -9.01 1.00 -25.78
CA GLU A 307 -8.75 0.22 -26.98
C GLU A 307 -8.84 -1.30 -26.73
N ASP A 308 -8.42 -1.78 -25.57
CA ASP A 308 -8.53 -3.19 -25.19
C ASP A 308 -10.01 -3.57 -24.93
N LEU A 309 -10.77 -2.69 -24.26
CA LEU A 309 -12.22 -2.88 -24.06
C LEU A 309 -12.97 -2.90 -25.40
N GLU A 310 -12.67 -1.93 -26.28
CA GLU A 310 -13.28 -1.84 -27.63
C GLU A 310 -12.99 -3.11 -28.46
N ARG A 311 -11.76 -3.63 -28.41
CA ARG A 311 -11.35 -4.87 -29.10
C ARG A 311 -12.16 -6.09 -28.65
N HIS A 312 -12.57 -6.11 -27.38
CA HIS A 312 -13.43 -7.15 -26.81
C HIS A 312 -14.93 -6.80 -26.90
N GLY A 313 -15.31 -5.65 -27.49
CA GLY A 313 -16.69 -5.22 -27.64
C GLY A 313 -17.37 -4.83 -26.34
N ILE A 314 -16.59 -4.40 -25.32
CA ILE A 314 -17.09 -3.96 -24.02
C ILE A 314 -17.10 -2.43 -24.00
N LYS A 315 -18.25 -1.84 -23.64
CA LYS A 315 -18.35 -0.39 -23.45
C LYS A 315 -17.99 -0.02 -22.01
N PRO A 316 -17.31 1.11 -21.77
CA PRO A 316 -17.00 1.59 -20.42
C PRO A 316 -18.22 1.66 -19.48
N SER A 317 -19.39 2.01 -20.03
CA SER A 317 -20.65 2.09 -19.27
C SER A 317 -21.18 0.73 -18.81
N GLU A 318 -20.71 -0.38 -19.36
CA GLU A 318 -21.12 -1.74 -18.95
C GLU A 318 -20.37 -2.20 -17.70
N LEU A 319 -19.21 -1.59 -17.38
CA LEU A 319 -18.33 -2.00 -16.28
C LEU A 319 -18.93 -1.75 -14.88
N SER A 320 -19.87 -0.84 -14.75
CA SER A 320 -20.63 -0.62 -13.50
C SER A 320 -21.77 -1.62 -13.31
N GLY A 321 -22.06 -2.44 -14.34
CA GLY A 321 -23.04 -3.52 -14.29
C GLY A 321 -22.45 -4.86 -13.89
N ASP A 322 -23.22 -5.93 -14.08
CA ASP A 322 -22.79 -7.30 -13.80
C ASP A 322 -22.35 -8.02 -15.11
N LEU A 323 -21.03 -8.12 -15.28
CA LEU A 323 -20.43 -8.87 -16.40
C LEU A 323 -19.90 -10.25 -15.97
N ALA A 324 -20.29 -10.75 -14.78
CA ALA A 324 -19.77 -11.99 -14.22
C ALA A 324 -19.89 -13.23 -15.13
N ASN A 325 -20.90 -13.28 -16.00
CA ASN A 325 -21.14 -14.36 -16.95
C ASN A 325 -20.96 -13.94 -18.40
N ASP A 326 -20.40 -12.75 -18.67
CA ASP A 326 -20.17 -12.25 -20.03
C ASP A 326 -18.88 -12.84 -20.63
N LYS A 327 -19.00 -13.55 -21.74
CA LYS A 327 -17.85 -14.15 -22.43
C LYS A 327 -16.83 -13.11 -22.90
N ARG A 328 -17.28 -11.89 -23.22
CA ARG A 328 -16.39 -10.78 -23.62
C ARG A 328 -15.51 -10.37 -22.46
N TRP A 329 -16.11 -10.28 -21.26
CA TRP A 329 -15.38 -9.97 -20.03
C TRP A 329 -14.39 -11.08 -19.66
N HIS A 330 -14.78 -12.35 -19.74
CA HIS A 330 -13.87 -13.46 -19.49
C HIS A 330 -12.66 -13.45 -20.42
N ALA A 331 -12.86 -13.17 -21.73
CA ALA A 331 -11.77 -13.07 -22.69
C ALA A 331 -10.85 -11.88 -22.38
N PHE A 332 -11.43 -10.71 -22.12
CA PHE A 332 -10.68 -9.50 -21.73
C PHE A 332 -9.87 -9.71 -20.43
N SER A 333 -10.54 -10.18 -19.37
CA SER A 333 -9.90 -10.36 -18.05
C SER A 333 -8.79 -11.40 -18.10
N ALA A 334 -8.92 -12.46 -18.90
CA ALA A 334 -7.86 -13.45 -19.09
C ALA A 334 -6.61 -12.81 -19.72
N GLU A 335 -6.77 -12.02 -20.79
CA GLU A 335 -5.66 -11.29 -21.43
C GLU A 335 -5.01 -10.28 -20.46
N PHE A 336 -5.82 -9.53 -19.72
CA PHE A 336 -5.31 -8.56 -18.75
C PHE A 336 -4.56 -9.24 -17.59
N ILE A 337 -5.05 -10.40 -17.12
CA ILE A 337 -4.36 -11.23 -16.12
C ILE A 337 -2.99 -11.70 -16.65
N GLU A 338 -2.86 -12.10 -17.91
CA GLU A 338 -1.57 -12.48 -18.48
C GLU A 338 -0.56 -11.33 -18.49
N LYS A 339 -1.03 -10.10 -18.80
CA LYS A 339 -0.20 -8.90 -18.67
C LYS A 339 0.26 -8.71 -17.21
N ILE A 340 -0.64 -8.82 -16.23
CA ILE A 340 -0.30 -8.72 -14.79
C ILE A 340 0.72 -9.81 -14.39
N GLU A 341 0.52 -11.06 -14.81
CA GLU A 341 1.44 -12.17 -14.50
C GLU A 341 2.84 -11.92 -15.06
N THR A 342 2.96 -11.24 -16.20
CA THR A 342 4.26 -10.87 -16.77
C THR A 342 5.03 -9.91 -15.86
N TYR A 343 4.36 -8.88 -15.33
CA TYR A 343 4.95 -7.96 -14.35
C TYR A 343 5.24 -8.66 -13.03
N HIS A 344 4.35 -9.54 -12.56
CA HIS A 344 4.58 -10.33 -11.34
C HIS A 344 5.86 -11.19 -11.46
N LYS A 345 6.05 -11.90 -12.57
CA LYS A 345 7.25 -12.71 -12.80
C LYS A 345 8.54 -11.87 -12.81
N ARG A 346 8.48 -10.64 -13.33
CA ARG A 346 9.60 -9.70 -13.29
C ARG A 346 9.84 -9.20 -11.87
N ALA A 347 8.78 -8.82 -11.16
CA ALA A 347 8.84 -8.33 -9.78
C ALA A 347 9.47 -9.33 -8.81
N LEU A 348 9.22 -10.63 -8.96
CA LEU A 348 9.81 -11.68 -8.13
C LEU A 348 11.34 -11.72 -8.22
N LYS A 349 11.94 -11.22 -9.31
CA LYS A 349 13.40 -11.13 -9.47
C LYS A 349 14.03 -10.02 -8.60
N LEU A 350 13.22 -9.13 -8.02
CA LEU A 350 13.69 -8.11 -7.10
C LEU A 350 14.23 -8.70 -5.80
N LEU A 351 13.51 -9.69 -5.23
CA LEU A 351 13.79 -10.20 -3.89
C LEU A 351 15.24 -10.61 -3.63
N PRO A 352 15.92 -11.37 -4.51
CA PRO A 352 17.32 -11.76 -4.29
C PRO A 352 18.30 -10.59 -4.34
N LEU A 353 17.94 -9.45 -4.94
CA LEU A 353 18.78 -8.27 -5.09
C LEU A 353 18.74 -7.32 -3.88
N LEU A 354 17.70 -7.42 -3.06
CA LEU A 354 17.53 -6.59 -1.87
C LEU A 354 18.40 -7.06 -0.71
N ASN A 355 18.72 -6.15 0.22
CA ASN A 355 19.36 -6.51 1.47
C ASN A 355 18.56 -7.59 2.21
N ARG A 356 19.24 -8.65 2.64
CA ARG A 356 18.61 -9.83 3.23
C ARG A 356 17.70 -9.51 4.42
N LYS A 357 18.07 -8.51 5.24
CA LYS A 357 17.29 -8.13 6.43
C LYS A 357 15.95 -7.47 6.07
N ALA A 358 15.85 -6.85 4.89
CA ALA A 358 14.66 -6.17 4.42
C ALA A 358 13.73 -7.04 3.55
N ARG A 359 14.20 -8.18 3.01
CA ARG A 359 13.48 -9.02 2.03
C ARG A 359 12.10 -9.49 2.50
N TYR A 360 11.90 -9.63 3.81
CA TYR A 360 10.62 -10.09 4.35
C TYR A 360 9.45 -9.19 3.91
N SER A 361 9.60 -7.88 4.06
CA SER A 361 8.52 -6.93 3.78
C SER A 361 8.04 -7.01 2.32
N PRO A 362 8.89 -6.82 1.29
CA PRO A 362 8.47 -6.94 -0.10
C PRO A 362 8.00 -8.35 -0.45
N ALA A 363 8.60 -9.40 0.11
CA ALA A 363 8.15 -10.78 -0.13
C ALA A 363 6.74 -11.04 0.38
N ALA A 364 6.39 -10.53 1.58
CA ALA A 364 5.06 -10.64 2.13
C ALA A 364 4.03 -9.89 1.26
N MET A 365 4.35 -8.67 0.83
CA MET A 365 3.48 -7.89 -0.05
C MET A 365 3.28 -8.56 -1.41
N MET A 366 4.34 -9.08 -2.04
CA MET A 366 4.25 -9.83 -3.28
C MET A 366 3.37 -11.09 -3.12
N ALA A 367 3.48 -11.79 -1.99
CA ALA A 367 2.66 -12.97 -1.71
C ALA A 367 1.18 -12.61 -1.52
N PHE A 368 0.87 -11.49 -0.84
CA PHE A 368 -0.49 -11.01 -0.66
C PHE A 368 -1.14 -10.68 -2.00
N TYR A 369 -0.48 -9.86 -2.82
CA TYR A 369 -1.00 -9.48 -4.14
C TYR A 369 -1.04 -10.64 -5.13
N GLY A 370 -0.05 -11.52 -5.13
CA GLY A 370 -0.06 -12.75 -5.90
C GLY A 370 -1.22 -13.67 -5.52
N SER A 371 -1.60 -13.71 -4.22
CA SER A 371 -2.76 -14.47 -3.75
C SER A 371 -4.09 -13.83 -4.16
N ILE A 372 -4.18 -12.49 -4.18
CA ILE A 372 -5.34 -11.77 -4.71
C ILE A 372 -5.50 -12.09 -6.20
N LEU A 373 -4.44 -11.93 -7.00
CA LEU A 373 -4.47 -12.26 -8.43
C LEU A 373 -4.88 -13.71 -8.68
N LYS A 374 -4.36 -14.65 -7.87
CA LYS A 374 -4.76 -16.06 -7.94
C LYS A 374 -6.23 -16.29 -7.64
N LYS A 375 -6.82 -15.53 -6.70
CA LYS A 375 -8.26 -15.58 -6.42
C LYS A 375 -9.08 -15.04 -7.59
N ILE A 376 -8.67 -13.93 -8.21
CA ILE A 376 -9.30 -13.39 -9.42
C ILE A 376 -9.28 -14.43 -10.53
N LYS A 377 -8.11 -15.02 -10.80
CA LYS A 377 -7.92 -16.05 -11.83
C LYS A 377 -8.76 -17.29 -11.56
N LYS A 378 -8.85 -17.76 -10.31
CA LYS A 378 -9.68 -18.93 -9.91
C LYS A 378 -11.19 -18.69 -10.14
N ARG A 379 -11.61 -17.42 -10.19
CA ARG A 379 -12.99 -17.02 -10.49
C ARG A 379 -13.20 -16.68 -11.97
N ASP A 380 -12.28 -17.05 -12.88
CA ASP A 380 -12.28 -16.70 -14.30
C ASP A 380 -12.47 -15.19 -14.54
N GLY A 381 -11.83 -14.36 -13.72
CA GLY A 381 -11.96 -12.91 -13.80
C GLY A 381 -13.26 -12.34 -13.24
N ASN A 382 -14.13 -13.16 -12.63
CA ASN A 382 -15.34 -12.65 -12.00
C ASN A 382 -15.01 -11.84 -10.74
N ILE A 383 -15.05 -10.51 -10.89
CA ILE A 383 -14.82 -9.51 -9.81
C ILE A 383 -16.15 -8.88 -9.35
N PHE A 384 -17.26 -9.13 -10.04
CA PHE A 384 -18.55 -8.48 -9.79
C PHE A 384 -19.30 -9.09 -8.61
N HIS A 385 -19.05 -10.37 -8.31
CA HIS A 385 -19.74 -11.08 -7.23
C HIS A 385 -18.86 -11.21 -5.99
N GLY A 386 -19.03 -10.27 -5.08
CA GLY A 386 -18.36 -10.26 -3.77
C GLY A 386 -16.91 -9.79 -3.82
N GLN A 387 -16.50 -9.14 -2.75
CA GLN A 387 -15.19 -8.53 -2.63
C GLN A 387 -14.05 -9.55 -2.61
N ILE A 388 -13.07 -9.38 -3.49
CA ILE A 388 -11.87 -10.22 -3.53
C ILE A 388 -10.82 -9.65 -2.59
N LYS A 389 -10.73 -10.24 -1.40
CA LYS A 389 -9.77 -9.88 -0.36
C LYS A 389 -9.17 -11.11 0.31
N LEU A 390 -8.06 -10.91 1.00
CA LEU A 390 -7.50 -11.91 1.89
C LEU A 390 -8.12 -11.77 3.27
N SER A 391 -8.54 -12.88 3.85
CA SER A 391 -8.93 -12.93 5.26
C SER A 391 -7.73 -12.68 6.17
N LYS A 392 -7.98 -12.31 7.43
CA LYS A 392 -6.90 -12.15 8.42
C LYS A 392 -6.06 -13.42 8.55
N VAL A 393 -6.71 -14.59 8.53
CA VAL A 393 -6.05 -15.90 8.62
C VAL A 393 -5.12 -16.14 7.43
N GLU A 394 -5.59 -15.90 6.19
CA GLU A 394 -4.74 -16.04 4.99
C GLU A 394 -3.53 -15.14 5.05
N LYS A 395 -3.68 -13.87 5.49
CA LYS A 395 -2.55 -12.94 5.65
C LYS A 395 -1.53 -13.43 6.66
N VAL A 396 -1.99 -13.89 7.83
CA VAL A 396 -1.12 -14.45 8.88
C VAL A 396 -0.39 -15.69 8.37
N THR A 397 -1.10 -16.61 7.71
CA THR A 397 -0.50 -17.83 7.17
C THR A 397 0.57 -17.53 6.12
N LEU A 398 0.28 -16.62 5.18
CA LEU A 398 1.25 -16.19 4.16
C LEU A 398 2.46 -15.52 4.80
N ALA A 399 2.25 -14.61 5.74
CA ALA A 399 3.31 -13.93 6.47
C ALA A 399 4.21 -14.91 7.22
N ALA A 400 3.62 -15.86 7.94
CA ALA A 400 4.35 -16.91 8.66
C ALA A 400 5.16 -17.81 7.70
N ALA A 401 4.57 -18.21 6.57
CA ALA A 401 5.26 -19.00 5.55
C ALA A 401 6.46 -18.26 4.95
N ILE A 402 6.32 -16.96 4.66
CA ILE A 402 7.42 -16.11 4.15
C ILE A 402 8.50 -15.96 5.21
N TYR A 403 8.13 -15.70 6.46
CA TYR A 403 9.08 -15.59 7.56
C TYR A 403 9.90 -16.88 7.76
N ALA A 404 9.22 -18.03 7.79
CA ALA A 404 9.88 -19.33 7.86
C ALA A 404 10.83 -19.54 6.68
N LYS A 405 10.39 -19.22 5.46
CA LYS A 405 11.18 -19.36 4.25
C LYS A 405 12.45 -18.50 4.29
N GLN A 406 12.34 -17.25 4.72
CA GLN A 406 13.48 -16.35 4.87
C GLN A 406 14.44 -16.81 5.96
N ARG A 407 13.90 -17.31 7.09
CA ARG A 407 14.71 -17.71 8.25
C ARG A 407 15.51 -18.99 7.99
N PHE A 408 14.91 -19.97 7.27
CA PHE A 408 15.44 -21.33 7.15
C PHE A 408 15.99 -21.66 5.77
N PHE A 409 15.51 -21.06 4.69
CA PHE A 409 15.89 -21.40 3.31
C PHE A 409 16.73 -20.33 2.59
N ARG A 410 17.20 -19.30 3.29
CA ARG A 410 18.05 -18.24 2.71
C ARG A 410 17.47 -17.61 1.44
N LEU A 411 16.21 -17.18 1.49
CA LEU A 411 15.64 -16.34 0.44
C LEU A 411 16.38 -15.01 0.34
#